data_ee6c95bc84769cec65271fe7167e9c67
#
_entry.id   ee6c95bc84769cec65271fe7167e9c67
#
_cell.length_a   1.000
_cell.length_b   1.000
_cell.length_c   1.000
_cell.angle_alpha   90.00
_cell.angle_beta   90.00
_cell.angle_gamma   90.00
#
_symmetry.space_group_name_H-M   'P 1'
#
loop_
_entity.id
_entity.type
_entity.pdbx_description
1 polymer ?
#
loop_
_entity_poly.entity_id
_entity_poly.type
_entity_poly.pdbx_seq_one_letter_code
_entity_poly.pdbx_strand_id
1 'polypeptide(L)'
;MNAEKVSEVAKKECKREVVVCHVLRYTPIYQKVKEILDAGTIGDVISIMAIENVGWFHQAHSFVRGNWANSDETSPMILQKCCHDMDLYLWLAEKTCRSLTSYGDLNYFTPEHAPEGCTGRCLEGCKAKEKCIFDAEKIYLEHERIGYRQGNRGWPLDVLVPSGPTEEKLIEALKTGPYGKCVFHCNNNVVDHQVVNLNMIDGTTMSFTMCGFTAETSRYAKFMGTRGEVIVDMQPDEKESKIVIEYFDPGRTKEIINVAELSEDFSGHGGGDNRMVEEFLDIISGEKSESTYITSLDRSLQSHYCALAAEYSRLHDGKPVDIETFR
;
A
#
# COMPACT_ATOMS: atom_id res chain seq x y z
N MET A 1 18.59 -13.37 1.38
CA MET A 1 18.06 -14.75 1.60
C MET A 1 16.93 -14.90 0.59
N ASN A 2 16.93 -15.96 -0.20
CA ASN A 2 15.89 -16.17 -1.21
C ASN A 2 14.59 -16.63 -0.51
N ALA A 3 13.47 -15.97 -0.77
CA ALA A 3 12.18 -16.30 -0.16
C ALA A 3 11.71 -17.74 -0.49
N GLU A 4 12.04 -18.25 -1.67
CA GLU A 4 11.79 -19.66 -2.03
C GLU A 4 12.52 -20.62 -1.10
N LYS A 5 13.78 -20.33 -0.78
CA LYS A 5 14.56 -21.15 0.15
C LYS A 5 13.96 -21.12 1.55
N VAL A 6 13.42 -19.97 2.00
CA VAL A 6 12.71 -19.88 3.29
C VAL A 6 11.49 -20.76 3.29
N SER A 7 10.68 -20.76 2.21
CA SER A 7 9.51 -21.62 2.06
C SER A 7 9.91 -23.11 2.08
N GLU A 8 10.95 -23.45 1.33
CA GLU A 8 11.43 -24.83 1.27
C GLU A 8 11.89 -25.36 2.62
N VAL A 9 12.71 -24.60 3.35
CA VAL A 9 13.20 -24.94 4.69
C VAL A 9 12.03 -25.05 5.68
N ALA A 10 11.12 -24.09 5.69
CA ALA A 10 9.97 -24.10 6.59
C ALA A 10 9.13 -25.37 6.40
N LYS A 11 8.83 -25.75 5.16
CA LYS A 11 8.00 -26.91 4.84
C LYS A 11 8.74 -28.25 5.05
N LYS A 12 9.94 -28.38 4.47
CA LYS A 12 10.64 -29.67 4.42
C LYS A 12 11.38 -30.00 5.71
N GLU A 13 12.04 -29.00 6.31
CA GLU A 13 12.89 -29.22 7.49
C GLU A 13 12.16 -28.94 8.79
N CYS A 14 11.42 -27.81 8.86
CA CYS A 14 10.78 -27.38 10.10
C CYS A 14 9.34 -27.85 10.22
N LYS A 15 8.66 -28.25 9.14
CA LYS A 15 7.22 -28.58 9.09
C LYS A 15 6.38 -27.46 9.72
N ARG A 16 6.64 -26.22 9.32
CA ARG A 16 5.97 -25.02 9.83
C ARG A 16 5.34 -24.24 8.70
N GLU A 17 4.22 -23.59 9.00
CA GLU A 17 3.59 -22.62 8.13
C GLU A 17 4.29 -21.26 8.27
N VAL A 18 4.49 -20.60 7.14
CA VAL A 18 4.97 -19.20 7.09
C VAL A 18 3.91 -18.36 6.40
N VAL A 19 3.40 -17.38 7.13
CA VAL A 19 2.35 -16.45 6.66
C VAL A 19 2.97 -15.06 6.51
N VAL A 20 2.69 -14.42 5.39
CA VAL A 20 3.10 -13.03 5.10
C VAL A 20 1.96 -12.10 5.50
N CYS A 21 2.24 -10.99 6.17
CA CYS A 21 1.22 -10.06 6.66
C CYS A 21 0.60 -9.20 5.55
N HIS A 22 0.03 -9.81 4.51
CA HIS A 22 -0.77 -9.11 3.50
C HIS A 22 -2.20 -8.89 4.04
N VAL A 23 -2.29 -8.05 5.05
CA VAL A 23 -3.46 -7.82 5.88
C VAL A 23 -4.72 -7.39 5.12
N LEU A 24 -4.57 -6.74 3.97
CA LEU A 24 -5.70 -6.24 3.18
C LEU A 24 -6.64 -7.36 2.70
N ARG A 25 -6.15 -8.59 2.48
CA ARG A 25 -7.02 -9.73 2.12
C ARG A 25 -8.07 -10.04 3.19
N TYR A 26 -7.81 -9.65 4.44
CA TYR A 26 -8.67 -9.92 5.58
C TYR A 26 -9.64 -8.78 5.91
N THR A 27 -9.58 -7.67 5.17
CA THR A 27 -10.50 -6.56 5.36
C THR A 27 -11.89 -6.88 4.82
N PRO A 28 -12.97 -6.40 5.44
CA PRO A 28 -14.35 -6.66 4.98
C PRO A 28 -14.59 -6.26 3.53
N ILE A 29 -14.02 -5.13 3.11
CA ILE A 29 -14.18 -4.63 1.74
C ILE A 29 -13.61 -5.61 0.72
N TYR A 30 -12.37 -6.09 0.90
CA TYR A 30 -11.74 -6.96 -0.08
C TYR A 30 -12.21 -8.40 0.00
N GLN A 31 -12.66 -8.88 1.17
CA GLN A 31 -13.37 -10.14 1.27
C GLN A 31 -14.67 -10.10 0.46
N LYS A 32 -15.42 -8.99 0.55
CA LYS A 32 -16.66 -8.82 -0.22
C LYS A 32 -16.40 -8.72 -1.71
N VAL A 33 -15.35 -8.02 -2.14
CA VAL A 33 -14.94 -7.98 -3.56
C VAL A 33 -14.59 -9.38 -4.06
N LYS A 34 -13.84 -10.17 -3.26
CA LYS A 34 -13.49 -11.56 -3.62
C LYS A 34 -14.74 -12.41 -3.82
N GLU A 35 -15.71 -12.36 -2.89
CA GLU A 35 -17.00 -13.06 -3.03
C GLU A 35 -17.72 -12.68 -4.34
N ILE A 36 -17.76 -11.40 -4.69
CA ILE A 36 -18.41 -10.89 -5.89
C ILE A 36 -17.74 -11.44 -7.16
N LEU A 37 -16.41 -11.43 -7.19
CA LEU A 37 -15.64 -11.92 -8.33
C LEU A 37 -15.73 -13.44 -8.46
N ASP A 38 -15.62 -14.18 -7.35
CA ASP A 38 -15.72 -15.66 -7.32
C ASP A 38 -17.11 -16.17 -7.73
N ALA A 39 -18.16 -15.42 -7.37
CA ALA A 39 -19.51 -15.70 -7.83
C ALA A 39 -19.71 -15.46 -9.34
N GLY A 40 -18.71 -14.93 -10.04
CA GLY A 40 -18.80 -14.59 -11.46
C GLY A 40 -19.82 -13.50 -11.75
N THR A 41 -20.08 -12.60 -10.80
CA THR A 41 -21.10 -11.55 -10.88
C THR A 41 -20.95 -10.68 -12.12
N ILE A 42 -19.69 -10.34 -12.46
CA ILE A 42 -19.37 -9.53 -13.65
C ILE A 42 -18.81 -10.36 -14.82
N GLY A 43 -18.92 -11.69 -14.76
CA GLY A 43 -18.30 -12.59 -15.73
C GLY A 43 -16.78 -12.70 -15.55
N ASP A 44 -16.08 -13.01 -16.64
CA ASP A 44 -14.61 -13.10 -16.63
C ASP A 44 -14.00 -11.71 -16.56
N VAL A 45 -13.05 -11.50 -15.64
CA VAL A 45 -12.29 -10.24 -15.54
C VAL A 45 -11.34 -10.13 -16.74
N ILE A 46 -11.48 -9.06 -17.50
CA ILE A 46 -10.70 -8.78 -18.71
C ILE A 46 -9.57 -7.75 -18.44
N SER A 47 -9.87 -6.74 -17.64
CA SER A 47 -8.88 -5.71 -17.32
C SER A 47 -9.10 -5.16 -15.92
N ILE A 48 -8.00 -4.73 -15.28
CA ILE A 48 -7.99 -4.14 -13.94
C ILE A 48 -7.31 -2.78 -14.01
N MET A 49 -7.90 -1.77 -13.39
CA MET A 49 -7.24 -0.49 -13.10
C MET A 49 -7.18 -0.32 -11.59
N ALA A 50 -6.01 0.00 -11.06
CA ALA A 50 -5.83 0.14 -9.62
C ALA A 50 -4.91 1.32 -9.28
N ILE A 51 -5.21 1.98 -8.16
CA ILE A 51 -4.46 3.14 -7.68
C ILE A 51 -4.23 2.99 -6.16
N GLU A 52 -2.98 3.16 -5.74
CA GLU A 52 -2.59 3.42 -4.35
C GLU A 52 -2.28 4.90 -4.18
N ASN A 53 -3.15 5.62 -3.51
CA ASN A 53 -2.95 6.99 -3.08
C ASN A 53 -2.20 6.96 -1.74
N VAL A 54 -0.92 7.34 -1.73
CA VAL A 54 -0.12 7.27 -0.49
C VAL A 54 -0.47 8.40 0.48
N GLY A 55 -0.89 9.55 -0.03
CA GLY A 55 -1.07 10.77 0.75
C GLY A 55 0.24 11.55 0.90
N TRP A 56 0.20 12.86 0.63
CA TRP A 56 1.36 13.73 0.62
C TRP A 56 2.13 13.75 1.97
N PHE A 57 1.40 13.73 3.08
CA PHE A 57 1.97 13.71 4.42
C PHE A 57 2.59 12.35 4.76
N HIS A 58 1.98 11.25 4.29
CA HIS A 58 2.49 9.89 4.49
C HIS A 58 3.78 9.67 3.69
N GLN A 59 3.81 10.14 2.42
CA GLN A 59 5.03 10.12 1.61
C GLN A 59 6.16 10.86 2.34
N ALA A 60 5.91 12.11 2.78
CA ALA A 60 6.88 12.92 3.49
C ALA A 60 7.35 12.28 4.80
N HIS A 61 6.45 11.61 5.53
CA HIS A 61 6.76 10.93 6.78
C HIS A 61 7.58 9.66 6.58
N SER A 62 7.05 8.69 5.84
CA SER A 62 7.62 7.33 5.79
C SER A 62 8.72 7.18 4.75
N PHE A 63 8.57 7.81 3.59
CA PHE A 63 9.37 7.55 2.39
C PHE A 63 10.33 8.68 2.01
N VAL A 64 10.32 9.78 2.78
CA VAL A 64 11.29 10.87 2.63
C VAL A 64 12.10 11.05 3.91
N ARG A 65 11.46 11.20 5.08
CA ARG A 65 12.13 11.40 6.37
C ARG A 65 12.38 10.13 7.15
N GLY A 66 11.51 9.15 6.97
CA GLY A 66 11.46 7.92 7.76
C GLY A 66 12.44 6.85 7.30
N ASN A 67 12.34 5.71 7.94
CA ASN A 67 13.24 4.57 7.74
C ASN A 67 13.04 3.84 6.39
N TRP A 68 12.01 4.17 5.63
CA TRP A 68 11.73 3.63 4.30
C TRP A 68 12.23 4.54 3.16
N ALA A 69 12.98 5.59 3.48
CA ALA A 69 13.38 6.62 2.53
C ALA A 69 14.45 6.15 1.53
N ASN A 70 15.25 5.16 1.89
CA ASN A 70 16.40 4.74 1.09
C ASN A 70 16.32 3.25 0.76
N SER A 71 16.24 2.95 -0.55
CA SER A 71 16.13 1.58 -1.05
C SER A 71 17.40 0.74 -0.87
N ASP A 72 18.57 1.37 -0.75
CA ASP A 72 19.85 0.69 -0.51
C ASP A 72 19.96 0.18 0.92
N GLU A 73 19.25 0.84 1.85
CA GLU A 73 19.21 0.47 3.26
C GLU A 73 18.01 -0.45 3.58
N THR A 74 16.97 -0.42 2.76
CA THR A 74 15.72 -1.13 2.98
C THR A 74 15.27 -1.90 1.74
N SER A 75 14.33 -1.35 0.97
CA SER A 75 13.86 -1.90 -0.30
C SER A 75 13.15 -0.83 -1.14
N PRO A 76 12.88 -1.07 -2.44
CA PRO A 76 12.16 -0.12 -3.29
C PRO A 76 10.74 0.15 -2.80
N MET A 77 10.20 1.35 -3.09
CA MET A 77 8.84 1.78 -2.72
C MET A 77 7.76 0.78 -3.14
N ILE A 78 7.87 0.24 -4.35
CA ILE A 78 6.93 -0.75 -4.89
C ILE A 78 6.86 -2.03 -4.03
N LEU A 79 7.94 -2.41 -3.38
CA LEU A 79 7.98 -3.57 -2.48
C LEU A 79 7.58 -3.20 -1.05
N GLN A 80 8.02 -2.05 -0.54
CA GLN A 80 7.71 -1.63 0.83
C GLN A 80 6.24 -1.32 1.05
N LYS A 81 5.63 -0.57 0.13
CA LYS A 81 4.26 -0.07 0.24
C LYS A 81 3.29 -0.88 -0.60
N CYS A 82 3.61 -1.09 -1.86
CA CYS A 82 2.69 -1.68 -2.83
C CYS A 82 2.79 -3.21 -2.93
N CYS A 83 3.58 -3.87 -2.07
CA CYS A 83 3.52 -5.33 -1.94
C CYS A 83 2.11 -5.80 -1.59
N HIS A 84 1.39 -5.05 -0.76
CA HIS A 84 -0.02 -5.29 -0.45
C HIS A 84 -0.90 -5.23 -1.70
N ASP A 85 -0.68 -4.25 -2.56
CA ASP A 85 -1.49 -4.02 -3.75
C ASP A 85 -1.21 -5.08 -4.82
N MET A 86 0.07 -5.40 -5.06
CA MET A 86 0.44 -6.48 -5.97
C MET A 86 -0.15 -7.82 -5.54
N ASP A 87 -0.07 -8.13 -4.24
CA ASP A 87 -0.66 -9.34 -3.68
C ASP A 87 -2.18 -9.36 -3.80
N LEU A 88 -2.81 -8.26 -3.41
CA LEU A 88 -4.26 -8.11 -3.36
C LEU A 88 -4.91 -8.30 -4.73
N TYR A 89 -4.45 -7.57 -5.75
CA TYR A 89 -5.09 -7.60 -7.06
C TYR A 89 -4.85 -8.91 -7.82
N LEU A 90 -3.68 -9.52 -7.68
CA LEU A 90 -3.41 -10.85 -8.23
C LEU A 90 -4.28 -11.93 -7.57
N TRP A 91 -4.47 -11.84 -6.25
CA TRP A 91 -5.36 -12.74 -5.50
C TRP A 91 -6.82 -12.53 -5.85
N LEU A 92 -7.32 -11.29 -5.86
CA LEU A 92 -8.72 -10.98 -6.17
C LEU A 92 -9.13 -11.51 -7.55
N ALA A 93 -8.27 -11.31 -8.54
CA ALA A 93 -8.53 -11.75 -9.91
C ALA A 93 -8.17 -13.21 -10.20
N GLU A 94 -7.46 -13.89 -9.29
CA GLU A 94 -6.90 -15.23 -9.50
C GLU A 94 -6.05 -15.34 -10.77
N LYS A 95 -5.24 -14.33 -11.03
CA LYS A 95 -4.43 -14.24 -12.24
C LYS A 95 -2.94 -14.44 -11.95
N THR A 96 -2.25 -14.98 -12.93
CA THR A 96 -0.80 -15.14 -12.92
C THR A 96 -0.16 -14.16 -13.89
N CYS A 97 0.74 -13.32 -13.41
CA CYS A 97 1.47 -12.37 -14.24
C CYS A 97 2.49 -13.11 -15.11
N ARG A 98 2.44 -12.85 -16.43
CA ARG A 98 3.45 -13.30 -17.41
C ARG A 98 4.59 -12.30 -17.50
N SER A 99 4.27 -11.05 -17.73
CA SER A 99 5.25 -9.99 -17.95
C SER A 99 4.71 -8.64 -17.50
N LEU A 100 5.60 -7.72 -17.24
CA LEU A 100 5.25 -6.36 -16.85
C LEU A 100 6.23 -5.32 -17.39
N THR A 101 5.80 -4.05 -17.36
CA THR A 101 6.62 -2.84 -17.56
C THR A 101 6.35 -1.86 -16.45
N SER A 102 7.33 -1.02 -16.12
CA SER A 102 7.16 -0.01 -15.07
C SER A 102 7.97 1.25 -15.35
N TYR A 103 7.38 2.40 -14.98
CA TYR A 103 8.00 3.72 -15.00
C TYR A 103 7.72 4.43 -13.68
N GLY A 104 8.67 5.21 -13.20
CA GLY A 104 8.54 5.99 -11.97
C GLY A 104 9.85 6.63 -11.60
N ASP A 105 9.82 7.70 -10.80
CA ASP A 105 11.01 8.43 -10.42
C ASP A 105 10.86 9.10 -9.05
N LEU A 106 11.98 9.56 -8.50
CA LEU A 106 12.03 10.53 -7.43
C LEU A 106 12.13 11.92 -8.07
N ASN A 107 10.99 12.56 -8.28
CA ASN A 107 10.93 13.77 -9.09
C ASN A 107 10.92 15.06 -8.25
N TYR A 108 10.30 15.05 -7.08
CA TYR A 108 10.02 16.29 -6.35
C TYR A 108 10.84 16.46 -5.06
N PHE A 109 11.05 15.42 -4.29
CA PHE A 109 11.75 15.51 -3.01
C PHE A 109 13.28 15.50 -3.19
N THR A 110 13.77 16.49 -3.92
CA THR A 110 15.18 16.69 -4.28
C THR A 110 15.63 18.12 -3.96
N PRO A 111 16.93 18.38 -3.80
CA PRO A 111 17.45 19.73 -3.48
C PRO A 111 17.05 20.81 -4.49
N GLU A 112 16.84 20.45 -5.76
CA GLU A 112 16.46 21.38 -6.84
C GLU A 112 15.09 22.01 -6.63
N HIS A 113 14.20 21.32 -5.90
CA HIS A 113 12.85 21.80 -5.56
C HIS A 113 12.77 22.49 -4.19
N ALA A 114 13.92 22.61 -3.51
CA ALA A 114 13.96 23.29 -2.21
C ALA A 114 13.54 24.74 -2.33
N PRO A 115 12.56 25.23 -1.55
CA PRO A 115 12.12 26.62 -1.61
C PRO A 115 13.24 27.55 -1.09
N GLU A 116 13.30 28.77 -1.65
CA GLU A 116 14.27 29.76 -1.22
C GLU A 116 14.19 30.03 0.29
N GLY A 117 15.36 30.04 0.94
CA GLY A 117 15.50 30.27 2.38
C GLY A 117 15.13 29.07 3.26
N CYS A 118 14.94 27.88 2.68
CA CYS A 118 14.86 26.66 3.48
C CYS A 118 16.20 26.36 4.17
N THR A 119 16.12 25.64 5.28
CA THR A 119 17.27 25.16 6.06
C THR A 119 17.30 23.63 6.03
N GLY A 120 18.35 23.02 6.56
CA GLY A 120 18.44 21.55 6.66
C GLY A 120 17.34 20.92 7.55
N ARG A 121 16.72 21.72 8.43
CA ARG A 121 15.65 21.30 9.35
C ARG A 121 14.57 22.36 9.46
N CYS A 122 13.31 21.93 9.64
CA CYS A 122 12.17 22.85 9.70
C CYS A 122 12.22 23.81 10.90
N LEU A 123 12.76 23.37 12.05
CA LEU A 123 12.82 24.16 13.29
C LEU A 123 14.09 25.00 13.45
N GLU A 124 14.97 25.06 12.46
CA GLU A 124 16.22 25.81 12.48
C GLU A 124 16.12 27.17 11.73
N GLY A 125 15.04 27.87 11.90
CA GLY A 125 14.85 29.21 11.31
C GLY A 125 14.55 29.20 9.80
N CYS A 126 13.89 28.16 9.33
CA CYS A 126 13.45 28.02 7.93
C CYS A 126 12.54 29.19 7.53
N LYS A 127 12.99 30.00 6.56
CA LYS A 127 12.21 31.15 6.05
C LYS A 127 11.05 30.72 5.14
N ALA A 128 11.10 29.52 4.61
CA ALA A 128 10.04 28.96 3.76
C ALA A 128 8.87 28.38 4.57
N LYS A 129 8.95 28.29 5.91
CA LYS A 129 8.01 27.62 6.79
C LYS A 129 6.55 27.98 6.50
N GLU A 130 6.23 29.27 6.38
CA GLU A 130 4.84 29.74 6.19
C GLU A 130 4.18 29.15 4.93
N LYS A 131 4.93 28.99 3.85
CA LYS A 131 4.44 28.51 2.56
C LYS A 131 4.67 27.00 2.32
N CYS A 132 5.53 26.38 3.11
CA CYS A 132 5.87 24.96 2.94
C CYS A 132 4.78 24.07 3.53
N ILE A 133 4.12 23.28 2.70
CA ILE A 133 3.14 22.28 3.15
C ILE A 133 3.81 21.13 3.90
N PHE A 134 5.07 20.83 3.59
CA PHE A 134 5.85 19.77 4.23
C PHE A 134 6.57 20.20 5.51
N ASP A 135 6.26 21.40 6.05
CA ASP A 135 6.82 21.80 7.34
C ASP A 135 6.48 20.77 8.43
N ALA A 136 7.47 20.39 9.21
CA ALA A 136 7.31 19.31 10.19
C ALA A 136 6.31 19.65 11.30
N GLU A 137 6.22 20.90 11.74
CA GLU A 137 5.22 21.28 12.75
C GLU A 137 3.81 21.23 12.16
N LYS A 138 3.64 21.66 10.89
CA LYS A 138 2.34 21.54 10.20
C LYS A 138 1.88 20.10 10.09
N ILE A 139 2.78 19.17 9.75
CA ILE A 139 2.42 17.75 9.64
C ILE A 139 2.17 17.12 11.01
N TYR A 140 3.09 17.27 11.96
CA TYR A 140 3.02 16.48 13.20
C TYR A 140 2.24 17.16 14.33
N LEU A 141 2.12 18.50 14.33
CA LEU A 141 1.38 19.21 15.37
C LEU A 141 0.01 19.71 14.89
N GLU A 142 -0.11 20.17 13.65
CA GLU A 142 -1.26 20.98 13.19
C GLU A 142 -2.19 20.24 12.22
N HIS A 143 -1.71 19.22 11.50
CA HIS A 143 -2.50 18.52 10.49
C HIS A 143 -3.84 18.03 11.04
N GLU A 144 -4.93 18.31 10.31
CA GLU A 144 -6.31 18.14 10.78
C GLU A 144 -6.67 16.72 11.25
N ARG A 145 -6.03 15.67 10.69
CA ARG A 145 -6.30 14.26 11.05
C ARG A 145 -5.22 13.63 11.91
N ILE A 146 -3.95 13.88 11.60
CA ILE A 146 -2.82 13.18 12.22
C ILE A 146 -2.01 14.06 13.19
N GLY A 147 -2.35 15.35 13.31
CA GLY A 147 -1.63 16.29 14.16
C GLY A 147 -1.94 16.09 15.65
N TYR A 148 -0.92 16.32 16.48
CA TYR A 148 -1.03 16.22 17.94
C TYR A 148 -2.11 17.13 18.53
N ARG A 149 -2.19 18.39 18.04
CA ARG A 149 -3.12 19.41 18.52
C ARG A 149 -4.57 19.10 18.17
N GLN A 150 -4.81 18.16 17.23
CA GLN A 150 -6.12 17.64 16.87
C GLN A 150 -6.53 16.40 17.70
N GLY A 151 -5.73 16.03 18.69
CA GLY A 151 -6.02 14.91 19.59
C GLY A 151 -5.39 13.58 19.19
N ASN A 152 -4.69 13.51 18.05
CA ASN A 152 -4.00 12.28 17.67
C ASN A 152 -2.87 11.92 18.66
N ARG A 153 -2.75 10.63 18.98
CA ARG A 153 -1.70 10.07 19.84
C ARG A 153 -1.06 8.81 19.24
N GLY A 154 -1.67 8.26 18.18
CA GLY A 154 -1.17 7.12 17.42
C GLY A 154 -0.29 7.56 16.25
N TRP A 155 -0.27 6.73 15.21
CA TRP A 155 0.50 6.99 13.99
C TRP A 155 0.16 8.37 13.38
N PRO A 156 1.13 9.16 12.94
CA PRO A 156 2.59 8.90 12.90
C PRO A 156 3.34 9.31 14.18
N LEU A 157 2.67 9.85 15.19
CA LEU A 157 3.29 10.49 16.36
C LEU A 157 3.98 9.50 17.29
N ASP A 158 3.42 8.30 17.42
CA ASP A 158 4.00 7.19 18.19
C ASP A 158 5.28 6.63 17.56
N VAL A 159 5.48 6.81 16.26
CA VAL A 159 6.77 6.51 15.60
C VAL A 159 7.85 7.51 16.01
N LEU A 160 7.51 8.79 16.14
CA LEU A 160 8.46 9.82 16.62
C LEU A 160 8.77 9.66 18.12
N VAL A 161 7.76 9.32 18.91
CA VAL A 161 7.83 9.21 20.37
C VAL A 161 7.12 7.94 20.86
N PRO A 162 7.76 6.76 20.76
CA PRO A 162 7.13 5.47 21.13
C PRO A 162 6.73 5.38 22.62
N SER A 163 7.35 6.19 23.48
CA SER A 163 7.04 6.25 24.92
C SER A 163 5.75 7.02 25.27
N GLY A 164 4.97 7.41 24.27
CA GLY A 164 3.77 8.25 24.39
C GLY A 164 4.07 9.70 24.03
N PRO A 165 3.45 10.22 22.94
CA PRO A 165 3.70 11.56 22.45
C PRO A 165 3.12 12.62 23.39
N THR A 166 3.95 13.62 23.72
CA THR A 166 3.54 14.92 24.24
C THR A 166 4.08 16.00 23.31
N GLU A 167 3.53 17.21 23.36
CA GLU A 167 3.97 18.29 22.47
C GLU A 167 5.47 18.60 22.64
N GLU A 168 5.94 18.63 23.90
CA GLU A 168 7.34 18.91 24.22
C GLU A 168 8.27 17.82 23.67
N LYS A 169 7.89 16.54 23.83
CA LYS A 169 8.67 15.41 23.31
C LYS A 169 8.68 15.38 21.78
N LEU A 170 7.55 15.72 21.14
CA LEU A 170 7.48 15.82 19.69
C LEU A 170 8.36 16.95 19.16
N ILE A 171 8.30 18.14 19.76
CA ILE A 171 9.19 19.27 19.39
C ILE A 171 10.66 18.86 19.54
N GLU A 172 11.03 18.16 20.61
CA GLU A 172 12.40 17.69 20.81
C GLU A 172 12.79 16.65 19.75
N ALA A 173 11.90 15.69 19.45
CA ALA A 173 12.12 14.71 18.38
C ALA A 173 12.24 15.37 16.99
N LEU A 174 11.50 16.43 16.73
CA LEU A 174 11.62 17.21 15.50
C LEU A 174 12.91 18.03 15.42
N LYS A 175 13.47 18.49 16.55
CA LYS A 175 14.76 19.17 16.57
C LYS A 175 15.92 18.23 16.30
N THR A 176 15.90 17.03 16.85
CA THR A 176 17.05 16.13 16.88
C THR A 176 16.93 14.93 15.92
N GLY A 177 15.73 14.39 15.76
CA GLY A 177 15.44 13.18 14.99
C GLY A 177 15.27 13.41 13.48
N PRO A 178 15.06 12.33 12.71
CA PRO A 178 14.96 12.41 11.25
C PRO A 178 13.72 13.18 10.78
N TYR A 179 12.63 13.12 11.51
CA TYR A 179 11.32 13.66 11.09
C TYR A 179 11.26 15.20 11.05
N GLY A 180 12.21 15.89 11.64
CA GLY A 180 12.34 17.35 11.53
C GLY A 180 13.23 17.83 10.39
N LYS A 181 13.85 16.93 9.61
CA LYS A 181 14.66 17.29 8.44
C LYS A 181 13.79 17.92 7.36
N CYS A 182 14.38 18.82 6.58
CA CYS A 182 13.75 19.33 5.38
C CYS A 182 13.58 18.19 4.34
N VAL A 183 12.38 18.03 3.79
CA VAL A 183 12.10 16.95 2.82
C VAL A 183 12.96 17.05 1.55
N PHE A 184 13.47 18.22 1.23
CA PHE A 184 14.31 18.47 0.07
C PHE A 184 15.82 18.21 0.34
N HIS A 185 16.17 17.88 1.59
CA HIS A 185 17.55 17.62 2.03
C HIS A 185 17.67 16.29 2.79
N CYS A 186 16.76 15.36 2.56
CA CYS A 186 16.84 14.01 3.07
C CYS A 186 17.72 13.12 2.17
N ASN A 187 18.12 11.96 2.72
CA ASN A 187 18.88 10.94 1.97
C ASN A 187 17.89 9.90 1.39
N ASN A 188 16.85 10.39 0.71
CA ASN A 188 15.84 9.54 0.10
C ASN A 188 16.19 9.27 -1.38
N ASN A 189 15.98 8.03 -1.82
CA ASN A 189 16.14 7.61 -3.22
C ASN A 189 14.97 6.76 -3.74
N VAL A 190 13.96 6.51 -2.89
CA VAL A 190 12.75 5.82 -3.34
C VAL A 190 11.87 6.74 -4.18
N VAL A 191 11.15 6.16 -5.11
CA VAL A 191 10.28 6.91 -6.02
C VAL A 191 9.15 7.61 -5.28
N ASP A 192 8.70 8.75 -5.79
CA ASP A 192 7.53 9.47 -5.30
C ASP A 192 6.25 9.19 -6.11
N HIS A 193 6.40 8.56 -7.28
CA HIS A 193 5.31 8.03 -8.11
C HIS A 193 5.82 6.85 -8.96
N GLN A 194 4.93 5.91 -9.27
CA GLN A 194 5.27 4.75 -10.11
C GLN A 194 4.02 4.19 -10.78
N VAL A 195 4.14 3.80 -12.04
CA VAL A 195 3.13 3.05 -12.79
C VAL A 195 3.67 1.68 -13.17
N VAL A 196 2.81 0.66 -13.11
CA VAL A 196 3.14 -0.71 -13.50
C VAL A 196 2.02 -1.25 -14.39
N ASN A 197 2.38 -1.75 -15.56
CA ASN A 197 1.44 -2.45 -16.44
C ASN A 197 1.78 -3.94 -16.45
N LEU A 198 0.83 -4.77 -16.06
CA LEU A 198 0.97 -6.21 -16.00
C LEU A 198 0.15 -6.87 -17.13
N ASN A 199 0.74 -7.89 -17.74
CA ASN A 199 0.11 -8.76 -18.73
C ASN A 199 0.03 -10.17 -18.13
N MET A 200 -1.17 -10.70 -17.96
CA MET A 200 -1.40 -11.99 -17.36
C MET A 200 -1.27 -13.12 -18.40
N ILE A 201 -1.12 -14.36 -17.92
CA ILE A 201 -0.95 -15.54 -18.81
C ILE A 201 -2.16 -15.73 -19.72
N ASP A 202 -3.36 -15.44 -19.22
CA ASP A 202 -4.62 -15.58 -19.96
C ASP A 202 -4.98 -14.37 -20.84
N GLY A 203 -4.13 -13.36 -20.89
CA GLY A 203 -4.35 -12.13 -21.65
C GLY A 203 -5.05 -11.02 -20.89
N THR A 204 -5.49 -11.24 -19.66
CA THR A 204 -5.97 -10.17 -18.76
C THR A 204 -4.87 -9.13 -18.55
N THR A 205 -5.24 -7.86 -18.50
CA THR A 205 -4.29 -6.76 -18.26
C THR A 205 -4.59 -6.05 -16.94
N MET A 206 -3.54 -5.48 -16.33
CA MET A 206 -3.70 -4.62 -15.15
C MET A 206 -2.82 -3.39 -15.31
N SER A 207 -3.38 -2.22 -15.04
CA SER A 207 -2.64 -0.98 -14.82
C SER A 207 -2.70 -0.62 -13.34
N PHE A 208 -1.54 -0.36 -12.75
CA PHE A 208 -1.41 0.04 -11.35
C PHE A 208 -0.64 1.35 -11.26
N THR A 209 -1.13 2.29 -10.46
CA THR A 209 -0.48 3.57 -10.20
C THR A 209 -0.30 3.78 -8.70
N MET A 210 0.90 4.09 -8.27
CA MET A 210 1.20 4.60 -6.94
C MET A 210 1.61 6.07 -7.04
N CYS A 211 1.08 6.92 -6.16
CA CYS A 211 1.46 8.34 -6.12
C CYS A 211 1.51 8.87 -4.70
N GLY A 212 2.63 9.52 -4.35
CA GLY A 212 2.83 10.22 -3.09
C GLY A 212 2.26 11.64 -3.03
N PHE A 213 1.67 12.14 -4.13
CA PHE A 213 1.09 13.49 -4.23
C PHE A 213 -0.44 13.42 -4.32
N THR A 214 -1.05 12.77 -3.36
CA THR A 214 -2.50 12.69 -3.22
C THR A 214 -2.94 13.36 -1.92
N ALA A 215 -4.17 13.86 -1.89
CA ALA A 215 -4.70 14.55 -0.71
C ALA A 215 -4.73 13.62 0.50
N GLU A 216 -5.12 12.36 0.27
CA GLU A 216 -5.35 11.37 1.30
C GLU A 216 -4.72 10.01 0.94
N THR A 217 -4.53 9.18 1.97
CA THR A 217 -4.20 7.76 1.77
C THR A 217 -5.48 6.99 1.50
N SER A 218 -5.60 6.42 0.30
CA SER A 218 -6.80 5.69 -0.13
C SER A 218 -6.46 4.70 -1.24
N ARG A 219 -7.40 3.82 -1.58
CA ARG A 219 -7.27 2.91 -2.71
C ARG A 219 -8.48 2.99 -3.61
N TYR A 220 -8.23 2.94 -4.89
CA TYR A 220 -9.29 2.84 -5.88
C TYR A 220 -8.95 1.73 -6.86
N ALA A 221 -9.93 0.89 -7.14
CA ALA A 221 -9.77 -0.15 -8.16
C ALA A 221 -11.05 -0.34 -8.98
N LYS A 222 -10.87 -0.73 -10.24
CA LYS A 222 -11.94 -1.07 -11.15
C LYS A 222 -11.63 -2.40 -11.81
N PHE A 223 -12.51 -3.38 -11.63
CA PHE A 223 -12.46 -4.66 -12.30
C PHE A 223 -13.48 -4.65 -13.44
N MET A 224 -13.00 -4.76 -14.66
CA MET A 224 -13.82 -4.73 -15.87
C MET A 224 -14.01 -6.16 -16.39
N GLY A 225 -15.22 -6.65 -16.31
CA GLY A 225 -15.57 -8.02 -16.70
C GLY A 225 -16.42 -8.08 -17.97
N THR A 226 -16.74 -9.30 -18.39
CA THR A 226 -17.52 -9.56 -19.62
C THR A 226 -19.02 -9.25 -19.49
N ARG A 227 -19.54 -9.11 -18.25
CA ARG A 227 -20.97 -8.86 -17.96
C ARG A 227 -21.25 -7.66 -17.07
N GLY A 228 -20.20 -6.98 -16.64
CA GLY A 228 -20.32 -5.83 -15.75
C GLY A 228 -18.95 -5.37 -15.26
N GLU A 229 -18.96 -4.44 -14.32
CA GLU A 229 -17.76 -3.96 -13.66
C GLU A 229 -17.96 -3.81 -12.15
N VAL A 230 -16.88 -3.95 -11.39
CA VAL A 230 -16.83 -3.68 -9.94
C VAL A 230 -15.87 -2.53 -9.71
N ILE A 231 -16.36 -1.50 -9.04
CA ILE A 231 -15.56 -0.37 -8.57
C ILE A 231 -15.39 -0.49 -7.05
N VAL A 232 -14.17 -0.42 -6.60
CA VAL A 232 -13.79 -0.43 -5.18
C VAL A 232 -13.22 0.94 -4.84
N ASP A 233 -13.90 1.65 -3.97
CA ASP A 233 -13.49 2.98 -3.51
C ASP A 233 -13.25 2.93 -2.00
N MET A 234 -11.99 2.66 -1.63
CA MET A 234 -11.54 2.54 -0.25
C MET A 234 -11.05 3.89 0.25
N GLN A 235 -11.81 4.50 1.15
CA GLN A 235 -11.54 5.80 1.74
C GLN A 235 -10.64 5.70 2.98
N PRO A 236 -10.04 6.82 3.44
CA PRO A 236 -9.24 6.85 4.67
C PRO A 236 -10.02 6.48 5.94
N ASP A 237 -11.30 6.85 6.02
CA ASP A 237 -12.27 6.24 6.93
C ASP A 237 -12.95 5.10 6.16
N GLU A 238 -12.60 3.87 6.48
CA GLU A 238 -13.11 2.68 5.80
C GLU A 238 -14.63 2.57 5.85
N LYS A 239 -15.30 3.20 6.82
CA LYS A 239 -16.76 3.26 6.90
C LYS A 239 -17.40 4.09 5.78
N GLU A 240 -16.64 5.01 5.19
CA GLU A 240 -17.07 5.79 4.03
C GLU A 240 -16.84 5.06 2.71
N SER A 241 -16.13 3.94 2.75
CA SER A 241 -15.79 3.14 1.58
C SER A 241 -17.01 2.46 0.96
N LYS A 242 -16.93 2.22 -0.36
CA LYS A 242 -18.03 1.64 -1.15
C LYS A 242 -17.50 0.64 -2.17
N ILE A 243 -18.34 -0.35 -2.43
CA ILE A 243 -18.22 -1.23 -3.60
C ILE A 243 -19.41 -0.93 -4.50
N VAL A 244 -19.15 -0.63 -5.76
CA VAL A 244 -20.18 -0.37 -6.76
C VAL A 244 -20.10 -1.45 -7.83
N ILE A 245 -21.22 -2.12 -8.11
CA ILE A 245 -21.33 -3.08 -9.19
C ILE A 245 -22.21 -2.44 -10.26
N GLU A 246 -21.71 -2.35 -11.49
CA GLU A 246 -22.45 -1.90 -12.65
C GLU A 246 -22.61 -3.07 -13.62
N TYR A 247 -23.86 -3.43 -13.92
CA TYR A 247 -24.19 -4.57 -14.77
C TYR A 247 -24.43 -4.11 -16.20
N PHE A 248 -24.07 -4.94 -17.18
CA PHE A 248 -24.41 -4.71 -18.59
C PHE A 248 -25.81 -5.22 -18.94
N ASP A 249 -26.48 -5.84 -17.98
CA ASP A 249 -27.88 -6.26 -18.12
C ASP A 249 -28.83 -5.05 -18.03
N PRO A 250 -29.66 -4.76 -19.01
CA PRO A 250 -30.64 -3.67 -18.98
C PRO A 250 -31.64 -3.75 -17.83
N GLY A 251 -31.89 -4.95 -17.30
CA GLY A 251 -32.81 -5.18 -16.17
C GLY A 251 -32.20 -4.94 -14.79
N ARG A 252 -30.85 -4.87 -14.70
CA ARG A 252 -30.15 -4.69 -13.46
C ARG A 252 -28.90 -3.82 -13.71
N THR A 253 -29.02 -2.52 -13.45
CA THR A 253 -28.00 -1.56 -13.89
C THR A 253 -26.93 -1.26 -12.85
N LYS A 254 -27.29 -1.21 -11.56
CA LYS A 254 -26.34 -0.80 -10.50
C LYS A 254 -26.71 -1.36 -9.14
N GLU A 255 -25.68 -1.70 -8.37
CA GLU A 255 -25.75 -2.03 -6.95
C GLU A 255 -24.64 -1.30 -6.19
N ILE A 256 -24.94 -0.78 -5.00
CA ILE A 256 -23.98 -0.10 -4.13
C ILE A 256 -23.98 -0.82 -2.79
N ILE A 257 -22.79 -1.22 -2.33
CA ILE A 257 -22.56 -1.84 -1.03
C ILE A 257 -21.75 -0.86 -0.21
N ASN A 258 -22.31 -0.39 0.91
CA ASN A 258 -21.60 0.44 1.87
C ASN A 258 -20.76 -0.47 2.78
N VAL A 259 -19.48 -0.19 2.87
CA VAL A 259 -18.56 -1.05 3.65
C VAL A 259 -18.88 -1.02 5.13
N ALA A 260 -19.42 0.10 5.65
CA ALA A 260 -19.91 0.21 7.04
C ALA A 260 -20.94 -0.86 7.43
N GLU A 261 -21.65 -1.44 6.47
CA GLU A 261 -22.67 -2.47 6.70
C GLU A 261 -22.06 -3.89 6.75
N LEU A 262 -20.80 -4.06 6.36
CA LEU A 262 -20.11 -5.35 6.30
C LEU A 262 -19.50 -5.78 7.64
N SER A 263 -19.23 -4.84 8.53
CA SER A 263 -18.56 -5.09 9.81
C SER A 263 -18.82 -3.99 10.81
N GLU A 264 -18.70 -4.33 12.10
CA GLU A 264 -18.65 -3.37 13.21
C GLU A 264 -17.19 -2.97 13.56
N ASP A 265 -16.21 -3.86 13.31
CA ASP A 265 -14.80 -3.64 13.61
C ASP A 265 -14.01 -3.25 12.35
N PHE A 266 -13.51 -2.02 12.38
CA PHE A 266 -12.60 -1.42 11.39
C PHE A 266 -11.27 -0.99 12.03
N SER A 267 -10.94 -1.48 13.23
CA SER A 267 -9.66 -1.21 13.88
C SER A 267 -8.50 -1.85 13.12
N GLY A 268 -7.33 -1.23 13.13
CA GLY A 268 -6.12 -1.72 12.49
C GLY A 268 -6.35 -2.13 11.01
N HIS A 269 -5.77 -1.42 10.05
CA HIS A 269 -5.93 -1.67 8.61
C HIS A 269 -7.37 -2.04 8.19
N GLY A 270 -8.36 -1.26 8.61
CA GLY A 270 -9.76 -1.47 8.25
C GLY A 270 -10.36 -2.78 8.80
N GLY A 271 -9.93 -3.22 9.98
CA GLY A 271 -10.37 -4.46 10.61
C GLY A 271 -9.62 -5.72 10.15
N GLY A 272 -8.61 -5.56 9.30
CA GLY A 272 -7.85 -6.69 8.76
C GLY A 272 -6.88 -7.32 9.76
N ASP A 273 -6.29 -6.54 10.68
CA ASP A 273 -5.26 -7.02 11.60
C ASP A 273 -5.79 -8.13 12.52
N ASN A 274 -6.92 -7.91 13.18
CA ASN A 274 -7.53 -8.90 14.08
C ASN A 274 -7.96 -10.15 13.31
N ARG A 275 -8.62 -10.00 12.17
CA ARG A 275 -9.08 -11.12 11.34
C ARG A 275 -7.94 -11.96 10.80
N MET A 276 -6.82 -11.35 10.46
CA MET A 276 -5.63 -12.09 10.03
C MET A 276 -5.08 -12.96 11.17
N VAL A 277 -5.02 -12.42 12.39
CA VAL A 277 -4.55 -13.18 13.56
C VAL A 277 -5.53 -14.30 13.92
N GLU A 278 -6.83 -14.04 13.93
CA GLU A 278 -7.87 -15.05 14.17
C GLU A 278 -7.78 -16.19 13.16
N GLU A 279 -7.72 -15.88 11.87
CA GLU A 279 -7.59 -16.88 10.81
C GLU A 279 -6.31 -17.72 10.96
N PHE A 280 -5.20 -17.08 11.30
CA PHE A 280 -3.95 -17.79 11.58
C PHE A 280 -4.08 -18.74 12.77
N LEU A 281 -4.74 -18.31 13.85
CA LEU A 281 -4.98 -19.15 15.04
C LEU A 281 -5.90 -20.34 14.73
N ASP A 282 -6.96 -20.14 13.97
CA ASP A 282 -7.88 -21.19 13.51
C ASP A 282 -7.15 -22.29 12.72
N ILE A 283 -6.20 -21.90 11.88
CA ILE A 283 -5.40 -22.85 11.09
C ILE A 283 -4.43 -23.63 11.97
N ILE A 284 -3.69 -22.97 12.85
CA ILE A 284 -2.70 -23.66 13.69
C ILE A 284 -3.34 -24.50 14.80
N SER A 285 -4.55 -24.17 15.25
CA SER A 285 -5.34 -24.97 16.19
C SER A 285 -6.01 -26.17 15.53
N GLY A 286 -6.10 -26.18 14.18
CA GLY A 286 -6.79 -27.21 13.42
C GLY A 286 -8.29 -27.04 13.33
N GLU A 287 -8.82 -25.88 13.73
CA GLU A 287 -10.25 -25.55 13.58
C GLU A 287 -10.62 -25.31 12.11
N LYS A 288 -9.67 -24.80 11.31
CA LYS A 288 -9.76 -24.71 9.85
C LYS A 288 -8.63 -25.50 9.21
N SER A 289 -8.95 -26.29 8.18
CA SER A 289 -7.95 -27.04 7.41
C SER A 289 -7.34 -26.21 6.26
N GLU A 290 -8.08 -25.27 5.71
CA GLU A 290 -7.70 -24.41 4.59
C GLU A 290 -8.39 -23.06 4.68
N SER A 291 -7.77 -22.03 4.10
CA SER A 291 -8.35 -20.70 3.90
C SER A 291 -7.97 -20.15 2.54
N THR A 292 -8.95 -19.55 1.87
CA THR A 292 -8.72 -18.82 0.60
C THR A 292 -8.02 -17.47 0.84
N TYR A 293 -8.10 -16.95 2.06
CA TYR A 293 -7.51 -15.67 2.44
C TYR A 293 -6.05 -15.78 2.88
N ILE A 294 -5.60 -16.99 3.28
CA ILE A 294 -4.27 -17.17 3.84
C ILE A 294 -3.18 -16.70 2.86
N THR A 295 -2.31 -15.89 3.38
CA THR A 295 -1.16 -15.30 2.70
C THR A 295 0.10 -16.14 2.95
N SER A 296 0.04 -17.44 2.63
CA SER A 296 1.22 -18.29 2.75
C SER A 296 2.38 -17.74 1.92
N LEU A 297 3.60 -18.02 2.34
CA LEU A 297 4.79 -17.52 1.64
C LEU A 297 4.79 -17.90 0.16
N ASP A 298 4.37 -19.13 -0.19
CA ASP A 298 4.31 -19.55 -1.61
C ASP A 298 3.31 -18.74 -2.44
N ARG A 299 2.13 -18.43 -1.88
CA ARG A 299 1.14 -17.59 -2.56
C ARG A 299 1.64 -16.16 -2.73
N SER A 300 2.46 -15.68 -1.80
CA SER A 300 3.03 -14.33 -1.83
C SER A 300 4.27 -14.19 -2.72
N LEU A 301 4.89 -15.30 -3.15
CA LEU A 301 6.09 -15.25 -4.00
C LEU A 301 5.82 -14.54 -5.33
N GLN A 302 4.67 -14.78 -5.97
CA GLN A 302 4.35 -14.15 -7.25
C GLN A 302 4.29 -12.62 -7.14
N SER A 303 3.60 -12.10 -6.12
CA SER A 303 3.48 -10.66 -5.91
C SER A 303 4.83 -10.02 -5.60
N HIS A 304 5.70 -10.72 -4.86
CA HIS A 304 7.07 -10.28 -4.62
C HIS A 304 7.91 -10.20 -5.90
N TYR A 305 7.83 -11.23 -6.76
CA TYR A 305 8.52 -11.19 -8.06
C TYR A 305 7.98 -10.07 -8.94
N CYS A 306 6.67 -9.83 -8.97
CA CYS A 306 6.10 -8.69 -9.70
C CYS A 306 6.62 -7.35 -9.19
N ALA A 307 6.71 -7.15 -7.87
CA ALA A 307 7.24 -5.91 -7.29
C ALA A 307 8.73 -5.72 -7.63
N LEU A 308 9.55 -6.75 -7.50
CA LEU A 308 10.99 -6.68 -7.84
C LEU A 308 11.22 -6.50 -9.34
N ALA A 309 10.44 -7.18 -10.18
CA ALA A 309 10.48 -7.03 -11.64
C ALA A 309 10.04 -5.62 -12.08
N ALA A 310 9.05 -5.03 -11.38
CA ALA A 310 8.63 -3.64 -11.64
C ALA A 310 9.75 -2.65 -11.32
N GLU A 311 10.47 -2.85 -10.22
CA GLU A 311 11.64 -2.02 -9.92
C GLU A 311 12.75 -2.21 -10.94
N TYR A 312 13.04 -3.46 -11.33
CA TYR A 312 14.01 -3.73 -12.39
C TYR A 312 13.63 -3.05 -13.71
N SER A 313 12.36 -3.17 -14.13
CA SER A 313 11.86 -2.52 -15.35
C SER A 313 12.05 -1.00 -15.29
N ARG A 314 11.68 -0.38 -14.16
CA ARG A 314 11.84 1.06 -13.94
C ARG A 314 13.28 1.52 -14.06
N LEU A 315 14.22 0.78 -13.47
CA LEU A 315 15.67 1.08 -13.52
C LEU A 315 16.28 0.85 -14.89
N HIS A 316 15.54 0.25 -15.84
CA HIS A 316 15.97 -0.07 -17.19
C HIS A 316 15.02 0.50 -18.25
N ASP A 317 14.60 1.75 -18.07
CA ASP A 317 13.79 2.55 -19.03
C ASP A 317 12.48 1.85 -19.45
N GLY A 318 11.80 1.19 -18.50
CA GLY A 318 10.54 0.51 -18.77
C GLY A 318 10.70 -0.79 -19.58
N LYS A 319 11.89 -1.39 -19.61
CA LYS A 319 12.11 -2.66 -20.32
C LYS A 319 11.11 -3.73 -19.85
N PRO A 320 10.41 -4.39 -20.78
CA PRO A 320 9.55 -5.50 -20.42
C PRO A 320 10.29 -6.61 -19.69
N VAL A 321 9.72 -7.09 -18.59
CA VAL A 321 10.28 -8.18 -17.78
C VAL A 321 9.32 -9.36 -17.79
N ASP A 322 9.80 -10.51 -18.24
CA ASP A 322 9.10 -11.77 -18.13
C ASP A 322 9.34 -12.36 -16.75
N ILE A 323 8.26 -12.70 -16.03
CA ILE A 323 8.31 -13.09 -14.62
C ILE A 323 8.94 -14.49 -14.44
N GLU A 324 8.70 -15.40 -15.39
CA GLU A 324 9.26 -16.76 -15.29
C GLU A 324 10.80 -16.76 -15.41
N THR A 325 11.33 -15.93 -16.30
CA THR A 325 12.78 -15.81 -16.49
C THR A 325 13.47 -14.88 -15.49
N PHE A 326 12.69 -14.05 -14.78
CA PHE A 326 13.20 -13.14 -13.77
C PHE A 326 13.43 -13.78 -12.39
N ARG A 327 12.80 -14.92 -12.11
CA ARG A 327 12.86 -15.69 -10.85
C ARG A 327 14.25 -16.15 -10.44
#